data_ce5c8732effc2c4f7659b57facacc6ff
#
_entry.id   ce5c8732effc2c4f7659b57facacc6ff
#
_cell.length_a   1.000
_cell.length_b   1.000
_cell.length_c   1.000
_cell.angle_alpha   90.00
_cell.angle_beta   90.00
_cell.angle_gamma   90.00
#
_symmetry.space_group_name_H-M   'P 1'
#
loop_
_entity.id
_entity.type
_entity.pdbx_description
1 polymer ?
#
loop_
_entity_poly.entity_id
_entity_poly.type
_entity_poly.pdbx_seq_one_letter_code
_entity_poly.pdbx_strand_id
1 'polypeptide(L)'
;MDRLYYTYLIIKESLDYIPAVEIKKLLEENYQIKVDIKTVYQAIRNINELSKYIYQKEIIKTKHRKGYSIDEEFFNDGQFQYLWDSVLFNNDLNEDEVNALLTKLKTLSSSKQLSRIQNQPRKNQPRNYNLLLNMTT
;
A
#
# COMPACT_ATOMS: atom_id res chain seq x y z
N MET A 1 -6.87 -4.34 21.20
CA MET A 1 -7.00 -3.36 20.11
C MET A 1 -5.66 -2.73 19.76
N ASP A 2 -4.97 -2.20 20.74
CA ASP A 2 -3.69 -1.52 20.50
C ASP A 2 -2.63 -2.44 19.90
N ARG A 3 -2.58 -3.70 20.33
CA ARG A 3 -1.63 -4.68 19.78
C ARG A 3 -1.78 -4.86 18.28
N LEU A 4 -3.02 -4.89 17.81
CA LEU A 4 -3.34 -5.06 16.40
C LEU A 4 -2.82 -3.89 15.59
N TYR A 5 -3.14 -2.68 16.04
CA TYR A 5 -2.75 -1.46 15.37
C TYR A 5 -1.23 -1.28 15.32
N TYR A 6 -0.55 -1.47 16.46
CA TYR A 6 0.90 -1.28 16.49
C TYR A 6 1.65 -2.40 15.77
N THR A 7 1.13 -3.61 15.76
CA THR A 7 1.69 -4.68 14.93
C THR A 7 1.60 -4.30 13.45
N TYR A 8 0.46 -3.79 13.03
CA TYR A 8 0.28 -3.29 11.67
C TYR A 8 1.27 -2.17 11.34
N LEU A 9 1.42 -1.17 12.22
CA LEU A 9 2.36 -0.06 11.98
C LEU A 9 3.81 -0.53 11.86
N ILE A 10 4.23 -1.45 12.72
CA ILE A 10 5.60 -1.97 12.69
C ILE A 10 5.89 -2.63 11.36
N ILE A 11 4.98 -3.45 10.86
CA ILE A 11 5.16 -4.13 9.59
C ILE A 11 5.13 -3.13 8.44
N LYS A 12 4.20 -2.17 8.50
CA LYS A 12 4.06 -1.15 7.46
C LYS A 12 5.30 -0.26 7.33
N GLU A 13 5.88 0.13 8.45
CA GLU A 13 7.05 1.00 8.47
C GLU A 13 8.35 0.27 8.14
N SER A 14 8.33 -1.05 8.11
CA SER A 14 9.51 -1.84 7.76
C SER A 14 9.82 -1.69 6.27
N LEU A 15 11.08 -1.43 5.95
CA LEU A 15 11.52 -1.27 4.56
C LEU A 15 11.55 -2.59 3.80
N ASP A 16 11.60 -3.70 4.52
CA ASP A 16 11.66 -5.05 3.95
C ASP A 16 10.86 -5.97 4.86
N TYR A 17 10.90 -7.27 4.59
CA TYR A 17 10.26 -8.26 5.45
C TYR A 17 10.82 -8.19 6.87
N ILE A 18 9.95 -8.32 7.85
CA ILE A 18 10.33 -8.28 9.25
C ILE A 18 9.89 -9.57 9.94
N PRO A 19 10.79 -10.28 10.65
CA PRO A 19 10.42 -11.51 11.34
C PRO A 19 9.59 -11.22 12.60
N ALA A 20 8.80 -12.21 13.01
CA ALA A 20 7.91 -12.07 14.15
C ALA A 20 8.66 -11.72 15.45
N VAL A 21 9.85 -12.26 15.62
CA VAL A 21 10.69 -11.98 16.80
C VAL A 21 11.03 -10.49 16.88
N GLU A 22 11.33 -9.89 15.76
CA GLU A 22 11.63 -8.45 15.68
C GLU A 22 10.37 -7.61 15.93
N ILE A 23 9.22 -8.06 15.43
CA ILE A 23 7.94 -7.40 15.71
C ILE A 23 7.67 -7.38 17.22
N LYS A 24 7.86 -8.52 17.88
CA LYS A 24 7.70 -8.63 19.32
C LYS A 24 8.60 -7.66 20.08
N LYS A 25 9.87 -7.57 19.66
CA LYS A 25 10.86 -6.69 20.26
C LYS A 25 10.45 -5.21 20.11
N LEU A 26 10.03 -4.80 18.92
CA LEU A 26 9.64 -3.43 18.65
C LEU A 26 8.34 -3.05 19.36
N LEU A 27 7.42 -3.99 19.53
CA LEU A 27 6.21 -3.75 20.34
C LEU A 27 6.59 -3.37 21.77
N GLU A 28 7.53 -4.08 22.36
CA GLU A 28 7.99 -3.79 23.72
C GLU A 28 8.78 -2.50 23.79
N GLU A 29 9.75 -2.30 22.91
CA GLU A 29 10.66 -1.15 22.96
C GLU A 29 9.97 0.18 22.60
N ASN A 30 9.14 0.17 21.56
CA ASN A 30 8.58 1.42 21.04
C ASN A 30 7.20 1.75 21.60
N TYR A 31 6.43 0.75 22.03
CA TYR A 31 5.04 0.95 22.42
C TYR A 31 4.73 0.37 23.80
N GLN A 32 5.74 -0.17 24.49
CA GLN A 32 5.61 -0.74 25.83
C GLN A 32 4.55 -1.85 25.88
N ILE A 33 4.43 -2.62 24.83
CA ILE A 33 3.51 -3.75 24.74
C ILE A 33 4.31 -5.03 24.84
N LYS A 34 4.21 -5.68 25.98
CA LYS A 34 4.93 -6.94 26.23
C LYS A 34 4.00 -8.12 25.95
N VAL A 35 4.31 -8.90 24.95
CA VAL A 35 3.50 -10.05 24.51
C VAL A 35 4.42 -11.22 24.19
N ASP A 36 3.83 -12.41 24.09
CA ASP A 36 4.58 -13.57 23.61
C ASP A 36 4.48 -13.65 22.07
N ILE A 37 5.26 -14.55 21.50
CA ILE A 37 5.31 -14.72 20.05
C ILE A 37 3.97 -15.18 19.47
N LYS A 38 3.21 -15.99 20.23
CA LYS A 38 1.90 -16.46 19.78
C LYS A 38 0.93 -15.30 19.59
N THR A 39 1.03 -14.30 20.45
CA THR A 39 0.20 -13.11 20.35
C THR A 39 0.53 -12.30 19.08
N VAL A 40 1.79 -12.24 18.70
CA VAL A 40 2.20 -11.61 17.44
C VAL A 40 1.59 -12.35 16.25
N TYR A 41 1.67 -13.66 16.21
CA TYR A 41 1.07 -14.47 15.15
C TYR A 41 -0.44 -14.28 15.10
N GLN A 42 -1.09 -14.22 16.25
CA GLN A 42 -2.54 -13.99 16.31
C GLN A 42 -2.92 -12.61 15.76
N ALA A 43 -2.14 -11.60 16.11
CA ALA A 43 -2.37 -10.25 15.58
C ALA A 43 -2.26 -10.22 14.05
N ILE A 44 -1.28 -10.90 13.50
CA ILE A 44 -1.09 -10.99 12.04
C ILE A 44 -2.30 -11.68 11.39
N ARG A 45 -2.76 -12.79 11.97
CA ARG A 45 -3.95 -13.48 11.45
C ARG A 45 -5.18 -12.57 11.49
N ASN A 46 -5.37 -11.84 12.58
CA ASN A 46 -6.51 -10.96 12.73
C ASN A 46 -6.48 -9.81 11.73
N ILE A 47 -5.30 -9.23 11.49
CA ILE A 47 -5.15 -8.19 10.48
C ILE A 47 -5.51 -8.73 9.10
N ASN A 48 -5.05 -9.92 8.75
CA ASN A 48 -5.34 -10.53 7.46
C ASN A 48 -6.83 -10.85 7.31
N GLU A 49 -7.50 -11.28 8.38
CA GLU A 49 -8.95 -11.51 8.32
C GLU A 49 -9.72 -10.22 8.06
N LEU A 50 -9.35 -9.13 8.75
CA LEU A 50 -9.96 -7.84 8.52
C LEU A 50 -9.69 -7.34 7.09
N SER A 51 -8.49 -7.54 6.60
CA SER A 51 -8.11 -7.06 5.27
C SER A 51 -8.89 -7.75 4.16
N LYS A 52 -9.33 -8.98 4.35
CA LYS A 52 -10.19 -9.67 3.38
C LYS A 52 -11.50 -8.93 3.14
N TYR A 53 -12.03 -8.27 4.15
CA TYR A 53 -13.26 -7.48 4.00
C TYR A 53 -13.01 -6.12 3.33
N ILE A 54 -11.85 -5.52 3.58
CA ILE A 54 -11.54 -4.18 3.08
C ILE A 54 -10.91 -4.23 1.69
N TYR A 55 -9.88 -5.07 1.52
CA TYR A 55 -9.07 -5.16 0.30
C TYR A 55 -9.41 -6.38 -0.55
N GLN A 56 -10.23 -7.30 -0.01
CA GLN A 56 -10.58 -8.58 -0.64
C GLN A 56 -9.35 -9.48 -0.86
N LYS A 57 -8.35 -9.28 -0.03
CA LYS A 57 -7.13 -10.09 0.00
C LYS A 57 -6.48 -9.94 1.37
N GLU A 58 -5.59 -10.88 1.70
CA GLU A 58 -4.75 -10.75 2.86
C GLU A 58 -3.61 -9.78 2.56
N ILE A 59 -3.49 -8.70 3.33
CA ILE A 59 -2.48 -7.67 3.07
C ILE A 59 -1.11 -8.00 3.65
N ILE A 60 -1.05 -8.81 4.72
CA ILE A 60 0.24 -9.22 5.28
C ILE A 60 0.72 -10.46 4.55
N LYS A 61 1.82 -10.32 3.86
CA LYS A 61 2.47 -11.40 3.12
C LYS A 61 3.63 -11.95 3.92
N THR A 62 3.90 -13.23 3.76
CA THR A 62 5.02 -13.88 4.42
C THR A 62 6.01 -14.40 3.38
N LYS A 63 7.28 -14.38 3.74
CA LYS A 63 8.33 -14.96 2.93
C LYS A 63 9.17 -15.85 3.83
N HIS A 64 9.41 -17.07 3.39
CA HIS A 64 10.16 -18.05 4.17
C HIS A 64 11.49 -17.49 4.66
N ARG A 65 11.75 -17.61 5.95
CA ARG A 65 12.96 -17.14 6.64
C ARG A 65 13.17 -15.63 6.68
N LYS A 66 12.26 -14.84 6.10
CA LYS A 66 12.39 -13.37 6.08
C LYS A 66 11.32 -12.68 6.92
N GLY A 67 10.16 -13.31 7.07
CA GLY A 67 9.10 -12.76 7.90
C GLY A 67 7.96 -12.17 7.11
N TYR A 68 7.52 -10.97 7.51
CA TYR A 68 6.26 -10.39 7.08
C TYR A 68 6.45 -9.03 6.45
N SER A 69 5.59 -8.73 5.48
CA SER A 69 5.55 -7.44 4.78
C SER A 69 4.09 -7.11 4.46
N ILE A 70 3.79 -5.83 4.29
CA ILE A 70 2.42 -5.40 3.96
C ILE A 70 2.32 -5.01 2.49
N ASP A 71 1.23 -5.48 1.86
CA ASP A 71 0.83 -5.09 0.52
C ASP A 71 -0.61 -4.59 0.60
N GLU A 72 -0.77 -3.27 0.75
CA GLU A 72 -2.07 -2.60 0.87
C GLU A 72 -2.60 -2.11 -0.48
N GLU A 73 -2.00 -2.49 -1.57
CA GLU A 73 -2.44 -2.04 -2.89
C GLU A 73 -3.83 -2.57 -3.19
N PHE A 74 -4.79 -1.66 -3.32
CA PHE A 74 -6.19 -2.00 -3.58
C PHE A 74 -6.37 -2.63 -4.95
N PHE A 75 -5.67 -2.10 -5.94
CA PHE A 75 -5.67 -2.59 -7.31
C PHE A 75 -4.30 -3.18 -7.64
N ASN A 76 -4.26 -4.21 -8.50
CA ASN A 76 -2.98 -4.62 -9.06
C ASN A 76 -2.48 -3.55 -10.05
N ASP A 77 -1.23 -3.67 -10.49
CA ASP A 77 -0.61 -2.64 -11.34
C ASP A 77 -1.38 -2.42 -12.64
N GLY A 78 -1.82 -3.51 -13.29
CA GLY A 78 -2.58 -3.40 -14.52
C GLY A 78 -3.91 -2.70 -14.34
N GLN A 79 -4.64 -3.05 -13.29
CA GLN A 79 -5.91 -2.42 -12.96
C GLN A 79 -5.74 -0.94 -12.65
N PHE A 80 -4.75 -0.61 -11.83
CA PHE A 80 -4.49 0.77 -11.45
C PHE A 80 -4.07 1.60 -12.65
N GLN A 81 -3.20 1.06 -13.50
CA GLN A 81 -2.77 1.74 -14.71
C GLN A 81 -3.94 2.01 -15.65
N TYR A 82 -4.83 1.02 -15.82
CA TYR A 82 -6.01 1.19 -16.65
C TYR A 82 -6.89 2.34 -16.13
N LEU A 83 -7.14 2.37 -14.81
CA LEU A 83 -7.94 3.43 -14.21
C LEU A 83 -7.25 4.80 -14.34
N TRP A 84 -5.96 4.84 -14.08
CA TRP A 84 -5.17 6.06 -14.19
C TRP A 84 -5.23 6.64 -15.60
N ASP A 85 -4.98 5.80 -16.59
CA ASP A 85 -4.99 6.22 -17.98
C ASP A 85 -6.40 6.61 -18.44
N SER A 86 -7.43 5.92 -17.95
CA SER A 86 -8.82 6.24 -18.28
C SER A 86 -9.20 7.65 -17.84
N VAL A 87 -8.67 8.10 -16.71
CA VAL A 87 -8.87 9.49 -16.25
C VAL A 87 -7.98 10.44 -17.03
N LEU A 88 -6.70 10.10 -17.17
CA LEU A 88 -5.69 10.97 -17.77
C LEU A 88 -6.00 11.31 -19.23
N PHE A 89 -6.51 10.35 -20.00
CA PHE A 89 -6.80 10.50 -21.42
C PHE A 89 -8.27 10.83 -21.71
N ASN A 90 -9.06 11.11 -20.69
CA ASN A 90 -10.48 11.41 -20.88
C ASN A 90 -10.67 12.83 -21.36
N ASN A 91 -11.20 12.98 -22.58
CA ASN A 91 -11.41 14.29 -23.22
C ASN A 91 -12.61 15.04 -22.66
N ASP A 92 -13.51 14.36 -21.92
CA ASP A 92 -14.69 15.00 -21.33
C ASP A 92 -14.38 15.78 -20.06
N LEU A 93 -13.18 15.61 -19.51
CA LEU A 93 -12.76 16.27 -18.28
C LEU A 93 -11.74 17.38 -18.61
N ASN A 94 -11.87 18.51 -17.91
CA ASN A 94 -10.86 19.55 -18.01
C ASN A 94 -9.66 19.18 -17.13
N GLU A 95 -8.59 19.97 -17.23
CA GLU A 95 -7.34 19.70 -16.51
C GLU A 95 -7.53 19.65 -14.99
N ASP A 96 -8.33 20.57 -14.43
CA ASP A 96 -8.59 20.60 -13.00
C ASP A 96 -9.34 19.37 -12.52
N GLU A 97 -10.33 18.93 -13.30
CA GLU A 97 -11.10 17.71 -13.00
C GLU A 97 -10.22 16.47 -13.07
N VAL A 98 -9.39 16.37 -14.09
CA VAL A 98 -8.43 15.25 -14.23
C VAL A 98 -7.50 15.22 -13.02
N ASN A 99 -6.91 16.34 -12.67
CA ASN A 99 -5.98 16.42 -11.54
C ASN A 99 -6.66 16.04 -10.21
N ALA A 100 -7.89 16.51 -9.99
CA ALA A 100 -8.65 16.18 -8.79
C ALA A 100 -8.92 14.68 -8.68
N LEU A 101 -9.33 14.04 -9.79
CA LEU A 101 -9.58 12.60 -9.81
C LEU A 101 -8.31 11.78 -9.63
N LEU A 102 -7.21 12.18 -10.27
CA LEU A 102 -5.94 11.48 -10.11
C LEU A 102 -5.43 11.57 -8.68
N THR A 103 -5.62 12.70 -8.02
CA THR A 103 -5.24 12.88 -6.62
C THR A 103 -6.01 11.91 -5.72
N LYS A 104 -7.32 11.75 -5.96
CA LYS A 104 -8.13 10.79 -5.21
C LYS A 104 -7.75 9.35 -5.52
N LEU A 105 -7.54 9.04 -6.79
CA LEU A 105 -7.15 7.69 -7.22
C LEU A 105 -5.82 7.28 -6.60
N LYS A 106 -4.89 8.23 -6.46
CA LYS A 106 -3.60 8.00 -5.84
C LYS A 106 -3.72 7.49 -4.40
N THR A 107 -4.76 7.90 -3.66
CA THR A 107 -4.95 7.44 -2.28
C THR A 107 -5.25 5.94 -2.19
N LEU A 108 -5.65 5.32 -3.31
CA LEU A 108 -5.91 3.88 -3.38
C LEU A 108 -4.68 3.08 -3.80
N SER A 109 -3.53 3.70 -3.84
CA SER A 109 -2.29 3.10 -4.31
C SER A 109 -1.19 3.28 -3.27
N SER A 110 -0.11 2.52 -3.40
CA SER A 110 1.11 2.69 -2.60
C SER A 110 2.11 3.56 -3.35
N SER A 111 3.09 4.10 -2.62
CA SER A 111 4.20 4.82 -3.24
C SER A 111 4.97 3.93 -4.21
N LYS A 112 5.11 2.65 -3.87
CA LYS A 112 5.78 1.67 -4.73
C LYS A 112 5.02 1.47 -6.03
N GLN A 113 3.70 1.33 -5.95
CA GLN A 113 2.86 1.16 -7.15
C GLN A 113 2.92 2.39 -8.05
N LEU A 114 2.83 3.58 -7.47
CA LEU A 114 2.94 4.82 -8.24
C LEU A 114 4.29 4.93 -8.94
N SER A 115 5.36 4.55 -8.27
CA SER A 115 6.70 4.55 -8.85
C SER A 115 6.79 3.62 -10.07
N ARG A 116 6.22 2.42 -9.97
CA ARG A 116 6.21 1.47 -11.09
C ARG A 116 5.45 2.02 -12.29
N ILE A 117 4.33 2.70 -12.04
CA ILE A 117 3.50 3.27 -13.11
C ILE A 117 4.19 4.47 -13.76
N GLN A 118 4.80 5.34 -12.98
CA GLN A 118 5.52 6.50 -13.50
C GLN A 118 6.69 6.11 -14.40
N ASN A 119 7.32 4.97 -14.12
CA ASN A 119 8.51 4.53 -14.84
C ASN A 119 8.20 3.70 -16.09
N GLN A 120 6.91 3.38 -16.34
CA GLN A 120 6.54 2.61 -17.51
C GLN A 120 6.35 3.52 -18.73
N PRO A 121 6.96 3.20 -19.87
CA PRO A 121 6.69 3.94 -21.10
C PRO A 121 5.26 3.72 -21.55
N ARG A 122 4.63 4.76 -22.08
CA ARG A 122 3.26 4.71 -22.55
C ARG A 122 3.15 5.27 -23.95
N LYS A 123 2.30 4.62 -24.73
CA LYS A 123 1.90 5.15 -26.03
C LYS A 123 0.88 6.25 -25.79
N ASN A 124 0.87 7.26 -26.64
CA ASN A 124 -0.15 8.32 -26.61
C ASN A 124 -0.24 9.09 -25.30
N GLN A 125 0.92 9.37 -24.69
CA GLN A 125 0.95 10.22 -23.50
C GLN A 125 0.46 11.63 -23.84
N PRO A 126 -0.39 12.23 -22.98
CA PRO A 126 -0.77 13.63 -23.19
C PRO A 126 0.42 14.55 -22.98
N ARG A 127 0.32 15.76 -23.54
CA ARG A 127 1.40 16.73 -23.46
C ARG A 127 1.88 16.98 -22.02
N ASN A 128 0.97 16.95 -21.06
CA ASN A 128 1.25 17.27 -19.66
C ASN A 128 1.41 16.03 -18.78
N TYR A 129 1.67 14.87 -19.37
CA TYR A 129 1.69 13.61 -18.62
C TYR A 129 2.63 13.65 -17.41
N ASN A 130 3.88 14.04 -17.63
CA ASN A 130 4.87 14.08 -16.56
C ASN A 130 4.53 15.14 -15.50
N LEU A 131 3.98 16.27 -15.94
CA LEU A 131 3.57 17.33 -15.02
C LEU A 131 2.45 16.86 -14.11
N LEU A 132 1.43 16.19 -14.67
CA LEU A 132 0.31 15.67 -13.88
C LEU A 132 0.76 14.60 -12.88
N LEU A 133 1.66 13.72 -13.27
CA LEU A 133 2.21 12.72 -12.36
C LEU A 133 2.97 13.38 -11.20
N ASN A 134 3.74 14.41 -11.49
CA ASN A 134 4.51 15.14 -10.47
C ASN A 134 3.60 15.92 -9.52
N MET A 135 2.52 16.49 -10.03
CA MET A 135 1.56 17.23 -9.21
C MET A 135 0.82 16.35 -8.23
N THR A 136 0.71 15.05 -8.49
CA THR A 136 0.01 14.11 -7.62
C THR A 136 0.93 13.44 -6.61
N THR A 137 2.21 13.69 -6.64
CA THR A 137 3.16 13.20 -5.64
C THR A 137 3.28 14.17 -4.47
#